data_d18da792de7e83194e475ced8ec63111
#
_entry.id   d18da792de7e83194e475ced8ec63111
#
_cell.length_a   1.000
_cell.length_b   1.000
_cell.length_c   1.000
_cell.angle_alpha   90.00
_cell.angle_beta   90.00
_cell.angle_gamma   90.00
#
_symmetry.space_group_name_H-M   'P 1'
#
loop_
_entity.id
_entity.type
_entity.pdbx_description
1 polymer ?
#
loop_
_entity_poly.entity_id
_entity_poly.type
_entity_poly.pdbx_seq_one_letter_code
_entity_poly.pdbx_strand_id
1 'polypeptide(L)'
;MSDAYKHKVLVVDDDAAVRNSIVMLLKASGYDVSVAIDGFDALLQLKKSLPEVVISDLNMPEMSGFEFLSVVRRRFPHISVIAMSGAYPSGDSVPGGVIADAFHSKGRGNAKALLEMVASLIRTSAEHAADHERESAPVWIPRNGHDSHGIPYVVLTCTECLRSFPLSVMTDDLQKIQETPCLFCPNTVRYIIDFSLSIASPRREAETSLIFHPARQTAAKG
;
A
#
# COMPACT_ATOMS: atom_id res chain seq x y z
N MET A 1 24.71 29.13 9.66
CA MET A 1 23.65 29.03 8.66
C MET A 1 22.63 28.08 9.25
N SER A 2 21.45 28.57 9.65
CA SER A 2 20.40 27.70 10.20
C SER A 2 19.93 26.79 9.08
N ASP A 3 20.06 25.49 9.29
CA ASP A 3 19.47 24.48 8.39
C ASP A 3 17.95 24.70 8.44
N ALA A 4 17.38 25.26 7.40
CA ALA A 4 15.95 25.52 7.34
C ALA A 4 15.25 24.15 7.38
N TYR A 5 14.27 23.99 8.26
CA TYR A 5 13.48 22.76 8.37
C TYR A 5 12.87 22.44 6.99
N LYS A 6 13.10 21.22 6.53
CA LYS A 6 12.54 20.71 5.28
C LYS A 6 11.45 19.69 5.59
N HIS A 7 10.25 19.92 5.04
CA HIS A 7 9.17 18.97 5.13
C HIS A 7 9.52 17.65 4.46
N LYS A 8 9.24 16.53 5.12
CA LYS A 8 9.59 15.18 4.67
C LYS A 8 8.46 14.56 3.89
N VAL A 9 8.77 14.05 2.71
CA VAL A 9 7.82 13.36 1.83
C VAL A 9 8.36 11.97 1.48
N LEU A 10 7.51 10.93 1.58
CA LEU A 10 7.83 9.59 1.09
C LEU A 10 7.10 9.35 -0.23
N VAL A 11 7.84 8.98 -1.27
CA VAL A 11 7.29 8.62 -2.59
C VAL A 11 7.41 7.11 -2.78
N VAL A 12 6.27 6.45 -3.03
CA VAL A 12 6.17 5.00 -3.20
C VAL A 12 5.58 4.69 -4.57
N ASP A 13 6.35 4.05 -5.44
CA ASP A 13 5.95 3.72 -6.81
C ASP A 13 6.88 2.65 -7.36
N ASP A 14 6.39 1.60 -8.01
CA ASP A 14 7.22 0.55 -8.59
C ASP A 14 7.87 1.00 -9.91
N ASP A 15 7.27 1.95 -10.62
CA ASP A 15 7.86 2.54 -11.82
C ASP A 15 8.96 3.56 -11.47
N ALA A 16 10.20 3.22 -11.80
CA ALA A 16 11.36 4.05 -11.53
C ALA A 16 11.31 5.42 -12.26
N ALA A 17 10.72 5.49 -13.46
CA ALA A 17 10.63 6.73 -14.21
C ALA A 17 9.63 7.71 -13.57
N VAL A 18 8.47 7.20 -13.16
CA VAL A 18 7.45 7.98 -12.44
C VAL A 18 8.01 8.44 -11.10
N ARG A 19 8.58 7.51 -10.31
CA ARG A 19 9.17 7.80 -9.01
C ARG A 19 10.25 8.88 -9.08
N ASN A 20 11.20 8.75 -10.02
CA ASN A 20 12.29 9.72 -10.19
C ASN A 20 11.77 11.10 -10.61
N SER A 21 10.76 11.16 -11.48
CA SER A 21 10.15 12.42 -11.90
C SER A 21 9.52 13.17 -10.74
N ILE A 22 8.78 12.47 -9.88
CA ILE A 22 8.17 13.06 -8.68
C ILE A 22 9.24 13.51 -7.69
N VAL A 23 10.29 12.70 -7.47
CA VAL A 23 11.41 13.05 -6.58
C VAL A 23 12.12 14.32 -7.05
N MET A 24 12.41 14.43 -8.34
CA MET A 24 13.05 15.65 -8.90
C MET A 24 12.18 16.88 -8.67
N LEU A 25 10.88 16.77 -8.92
CA LEU A 25 9.91 17.84 -8.73
C LEU A 25 9.87 18.32 -7.27
N LEU A 26 9.74 17.40 -6.34
CA LEU A 26 9.64 17.70 -4.90
C LEU A 26 10.97 18.27 -4.34
N LYS A 27 12.12 17.69 -4.72
CA LYS A 27 13.43 18.21 -4.30
C LYS A 27 13.70 19.60 -4.83
N ALA A 28 13.32 19.88 -6.09
CA ALA A 28 13.42 21.22 -6.66
C ALA A 28 12.53 22.25 -5.93
N SER A 29 11.46 21.79 -5.29
CA SER A 29 10.55 22.60 -4.46
C SER A 29 10.96 22.67 -2.99
N GLY A 30 12.12 22.12 -2.60
CA GLY A 30 12.71 22.25 -1.27
C GLY A 30 12.32 21.18 -0.26
N TYR A 31 11.59 20.13 -0.67
CA TYR A 31 11.22 19.00 0.20
C TYR A 31 12.40 18.04 0.46
N ASP A 32 12.41 17.41 1.63
CA ASP A 32 13.26 16.25 1.91
C ASP A 32 12.52 14.98 1.50
N VAL A 33 13.05 14.26 0.51
CA VAL A 33 12.31 13.17 -0.16
C VAL A 33 13.02 11.84 0.04
N SER A 34 12.33 10.89 0.67
CA SER A 34 12.63 9.48 0.69
C SER A 34 11.81 8.71 -0.35
N VAL A 35 12.28 7.52 -0.72
CA VAL A 35 11.66 6.71 -1.77
C VAL A 35 11.47 5.27 -1.32
N ALA A 36 10.47 4.60 -1.89
CA ALA A 36 10.25 3.16 -1.79
C ALA A 36 9.72 2.62 -3.11
N ILE A 37 9.99 1.33 -3.37
CA ILE A 37 9.59 0.66 -4.62
C ILE A 37 8.28 -0.11 -4.51
N ASP A 38 7.85 -0.42 -3.30
CA ASP A 38 6.60 -1.12 -2.95
C ASP A 38 6.17 -0.79 -1.52
N GLY A 39 5.05 -1.36 -1.09
CA GLY A 39 4.52 -1.13 0.26
C GLY A 39 5.43 -1.68 1.37
N PHE A 40 6.15 -2.78 1.16
CA PHE A 40 7.07 -3.32 2.18
C PHE A 40 8.30 -2.44 2.36
N ASP A 41 8.91 -1.98 1.27
CA ASP A 41 10.02 -1.03 1.35
C ASP A 41 9.55 0.28 2.00
N ALA A 42 8.35 0.74 1.68
CA ALA A 42 7.74 1.91 2.30
C ALA A 42 7.62 1.75 3.83
N LEU A 43 7.17 0.60 4.34
CA LEU A 43 7.13 0.32 5.77
C LEU A 43 8.53 0.36 6.42
N LEU A 44 9.56 -0.09 5.70
CA LEU A 44 10.95 0.00 6.17
C LEU A 44 11.44 1.47 6.22
N GLN A 45 11.03 2.32 5.26
CA GLN A 45 11.34 3.74 5.29
C GLN A 45 10.64 4.44 6.47
N LEU A 46 9.36 4.13 6.74
CA LEU A 46 8.63 4.67 7.89
C LEU A 46 9.30 4.35 9.23
N LYS A 47 9.93 3.17 9.36
CA LYS A 47 10.71 2.82 10.56
C LYS A 47 11.94 3.69 10.75
N LYS A 48 12.54 4.21 9.69
CA LYS A 48 13.75 5.05 9.76
C LYS A 48 13.41 6.50 10.07
N SER A 49 12.39 7.03 9.41
CA SER A 49 11.94 8.41 9.56
C SER A 49 10.50 8.55 9.14
N LEU A 50 9.68 9.17 9.97
CA LEU A 50 8.29 9.46 9.64
C LEU A 50 8.22 10.69 8.71
N PRO A 51 7.57 10.59 7.55
CA PRO A 51 7.27 11.72 6.70
C PRO A 51 6.01 12.47 7.18
N GLU A 52 5.80 13.68 6.70
CA GLU A 52 4.55 14.42 6.88
C GLU A 52 3.52 14.03 5.81
N VAL A 53 4.01 13.70 4.61
CA VAL A 53 3.16 13.28 3.50
C VAL A 53 3.72 11.99 2.88
N VAL A 54 2.83 11.05 2.61
CA VAL A 54 3.08 9.86 1.77
C VAL A 54 2.38 10.07 0.43
N ILE A 55 3.10 9.84 -0.66
CA ILE A 55 2.56 9.78 -2.02
C ILE A 55 2.76 8.34 -2.50
N SER A 56 1.67 7.60 -2.73
CA SER A 56 1.76 6.17 -3.07
C SER A 56 0.96 5.81 -4.30
N ASP A 57 1.59 5.08 -5.22
CA ASP A 57 0.83 4.34 -6.22
C ASP A 57 -0.08 3.31 -5.55
N LEU A 58 -1.28 3.10 -6.11
CA LEU A 58 -2.22 2.09 -5.66
C LEU A 58 -1.88 0.70 -6.19
N ASN A 59 -1.31 0.63 -7.40
CA ASN A 59 -1.10 -0.62 -8.13
C ASN A 59 0.39 -0.97 -8.17
N MET A 60 0.88 -1.59 -7.11
CA MET A 60 2.26 -2.05 -7.00
C MET A 60 2.31 -3.57 -6.80
N PRO A 61 3.39 -4.26 -7.25
CA PRO A 61 3.62 -5.65 -6.92
C PRO A 61 3.90 -5.85 -5.43
N GLU A 62 3.87 -7.10 -4.97
CA GLU A 62 4.11 -7.54 -3.60
C GLU A 62 3.08 -6.97 -2.62
N MET A 63 3.34 -5.84 -2.01
CA MET A 63 2.39 -5.11 -1.17
C MET A 63 1.82 -3.93 -1.93
N SER A 64 0.54 -3.99 -2.27
CA SER A 64 -0.17 -2.93 -3.00
C SER A 64 -0.24 -1.62 -2.20
N GLY A 65 -0.46 -0.50 -2.90
CA GLY A 65 -0.71 0.77 -2.23
C GLY A 65 -1.97 0.75 -1.37
N PHE A 66 -2.99 -0.02 -1.74
CA PHE A 66 -4.19 -0.18 -0.94
C PHE A 66 -3.87 -0.78 0.44
N GLU A 67 -3.09 -1.87 0.49
CA GLU A 67 -2.67 -2.50 1.74
C GLU A 67 -1.76 -1.56 2.55
N PHE A 68 -0.76 -0.98 1.89
CA PHE A 68 0.18 -0.06 2.51
C PHE A 68 -0.54 1.14 3.14
N LEU A 69 -1.44 1.81 2.40
CA LEU A 69 -2.18 2.97 2.90
C LEU A 69 -3.13 2.62 4.04
N SER A 70 -3.70 1.41 4.06
CA SER A 70 -4.49 0.92 5.20
C SER A 70 -3.64 0.82 6.47
N VAL A 71 -2.39 0.34 6.34
CA VAL A 71 -1.44 0.31 7.47
C VAL A 71 -1.06 1.72 7.91
N VAL A 72 -0.75 2.61 6.97
CA VAL A 72 -0.40 4.00 7.26
C VAL A 72 -1.53 4.67 8.02
N ARG A 73 -2.76 4.59 7.54
CA ARG A 73 -3.92 5.24 8.14
C ARG A 73 -4.18 4.76 9.57
N ARG A 74 -4.00 3.48 9.82
CA ARG A 74 -4.23 2.90 11.14
C ARG A 74 -3.11 3.17 12.14
N ARG A 75 -1.84 3.14 11.69
CA ARG A 75 -0.67 3.24 12.57
C ARG A 75 -0.12 4.64 12.69
N PHE A 76 -0.35 5.47 11.69
CA PHE A 76 0.22 6.80 11.57
C PHE A 76 -0.86 7.79 11.10
N PRO A 77 -1.93 8.01 11.89
CA PRO A 77 -3.07 8.83 11.46
C PRO A 77 -2.70 10.29 11.17
N HIS A 78 -1.58 10.76 11.71
CA HIS A 78 -1.06 12.10 11.47
C HIS A 78 -0.31 12.27 10.14
N ILE A 79 0.00 11.18 9.44
CA ILE A 79 0.63 11.26 8.13
C ILE A 79 -0.46 11.52 7.09
N SER A 80 -0.31 12.60 6.33
CA SER A 80 -1.19 12.87 5.19
C SER A 80 -0.85 11.96 4.00
N VAL A 81 -1.88 11.53 3.27
CA VAL A 81 -1.74 10.54 2.20
C VAL A 81 -2.29 11.07 0.89
N ILE A 82 -1.47 11.02 -0.17
CA ILE A 82 -1.89 11.19 -1.56
C ILE A 82 -1.83 9.83 -2.25
N ALA A 83 -2.99 9.31 -2.65
CA ALA A 83 -3.05 8.13 -3.50
C ALA A 83 -2.81 8.53 -4.96
N MET A 84 -2.02 7.73 -5.69
CA MET A 84 -1.80 7.91 -7.13
C MET A 84 -2.26 6.67 -7.88
N SER A 85 -2.79 6.85 -9.08
CA SER A 85 -3.02 5.73 -10.00
C SER A 85 -3.12 6.19 -11.45
N GLY A 86 -2.65 5.33 -12.37
CA GLY A 86 -2.91 5.44 -13.80
C GLY A 86 -4.17 4.71 -14.24
N ALA A 87 -4.65 3.76 -13.42
CA ALA A 87 -5.84 2.96 -13.73
C ALA A 87 -7.16 3.70 -13.45
N TYR A 88 -7.15 4.67 -12.54
CA TYR A 88 -8.35 5.42 -12.16
C TYR A 88 -8.25 6.87 -12.67
N PRO A 89 -9.22 7.36 -13.45
CA PRO A 89 -9.18 8.69 -14.04
C PRO A 89 -9.44 9.81 -13.03
N SER A 90 -10.11 9.51 -11.90
CA SER A 90 -10.43 10.45 -10.83
C SER A 90 -10.49 9.73 -9.48
N GLY A 91 -10.45 10.49 -8.37
CA GLY A 91 -10.62 9.96 -7.02
C GLY A 91 -11.98 9.26 -6.82
N ASP A 92 -13.04 9.74 -7.45
CA ASP A 92 -14.39 9.16 -7.35
C ASP A 92 -14.48 7.78 -8.02
N SER A 93 -13.57 7.46 -8.95
CA SER A 93 -13.49 6.16 -9.60
C SER A 93 -12.66 5.14 -8.81
N VAL A 94 -11.96 5.58 -7.77
CA VAL A 94 -11.23 4.68 -6.87
C VAL A 94 -12.24 3.93 -6.03
N PRO A 95 -12.11 2.59 -5.92
CA PRO A 95 -13.02 1.79 -5.12
C PRO A 95 -13.11 2.31 -3.68
N GLY A 96 -14.34 2.38 -3.13
CA GLY A 96 -14.58 2.86 -1.76
C GLY A 96 -13.78 2.07 -0.73
N GLY A 97 -13.14 2.76 0.21
CA GLY A 97 -12.28 2.16 1.25
C GLY A 97 -10.80 2.57 1.16
N VAL A 98 -10.39 3.28 0.09
CA VAL A 98 -9.09 3.95 0.09
C VAL A 98 -9.21 5.24 0.89
N ILE A 99 -8.62 5.25 2.06
CA ILE A 99 -8.56 6.44 2.89
C ILE A 99 -7.30 7.21 2.52
N ALA A 100 -7.44 8.08 1.52
CA ALA A 100 -6.43 9.06 1.15
C ALA A 100 -7.01 10.46 1.33
N ASP A 101 -6.18 11.42 1.71
CA ASP A 101 -6.57 12.82 1.88
C ASP A 101 -6.69 13.52 0.52
N ALA A 102 -5.96 13.01 -0.48
CA ALA A 102 -6.04 13.48 -1.86
C ALA A 102 -5.74 12.36 -2.85
N PHE A 103 -6.20 12.55 -4.09
CA PHE A 103 -5.95 11.65 -5.20
C PHE A 103 -5.28 12.38 -6.36
N HIS A 104 -4.22 11.78 -6.93
CA HIS A 104 -3.52 12.30 -8.09
C HIS A 104 -3.54 11.27 -9.23
N SER A 105 -4.17 11.61 -10.37
CA SER A 105 -4.20 10.73 -11.54
C SER A 105 -2.86 10.80 -12.29
N LYS A 106 -2.17 9.66 -12.44
CA LYS A 106 -0.95 9.56 -13.25
C LYS A 106 -1.30 9.84 -14.73
N GLY A 107 -0.51 10.68 -15.37
CA GLY A 107 -0.65 10.99 -16.79
C GLY A 107 -1.67 12.08 -17.15
N ARG A 108 -2.60 12.43 -16.28
CA ARG A 108 -3.54 13.56 -16.48
C ARG A 108 -3.31 14.70 -15.49
N GLY A 109 -2.69 14.42 -14.36
CA GLY A 109 -2.32 15.44 -13.38
C GLY A 109 -1.08 16.22 -13.85
N ASN A 110 -1.10 17.56 -13.65
CA ASN A 110 0.10 18.33 -13.88
C ASN A 110 0.97 18.37 -12.61
N ALA A 111 2.27 18.56 -12.78
CA ALA A 111 3.24 18.66 -11.70
C ALA A 111 2.88 19.73 -10.66
N LYS A 112 2.28 20.85 -11.11
CA LYS A 112 1.86 21.94 -10.24
C LYS A 112 0.73 21.49 -9.30
N ALA A 113 -0.26 20.76 -9.80
CA ALA A 113 -1.35 20.24 -8.97
C ALA A 113 -0.85 19.31 -7.86
N LEU A 114 0.13 18.42 -8.15
CA LEU A 114 0.73 17.58 -7.14
C LEU A 114 1.43 18.39 -6.04
N LEU A 115 2.21 19.42 -6.41
CA LEU A 115 2.86 20.31 -5.45
C LEU A 115 1.85 21.08 -4.58
N GLU A 116 0.78 21.56 -5.19
CA GLU A 116 -0.30 22.24 -4.47
C GLU A 116 -1.00 21.31 -3.46
N MET A 117 -1.24 20.06 -3.83
CA MET A 117 -1.77 19.02 -2.92
C MET A 117 -0.84 18.80 -1.73
N VAL A 118 0.46 18.57 -1.98
CA VAL A 118 1.45 18.37 -0.91
C VAL A 118 1.49 19.59 0.03
N ALA A 119 1.61 20.79 -0.52
CA ALA A 119 1.65 22.01 0.26
C ALA A 119 0.36 22.26 1.05
N SER A 120 -0.80 21.89 0.51
CA SER A 120 -2.08 21.99 1.20
C SER A 120 -2.14 21.03 2.39
N LEU A 121 -1.82 19.77 2.17
CA LEU A 121 -1.87 18.72 3.19
C LEU A 121 -0.92 18.99 4.36
N ILE A 122 0.28 19.50 4.08
CA ILE A 122 1.22 19.91 5.16
C ILE A 122 0.62 21.02 6.02
N ARG A 123 -0.10 21.98 5.43
CA ARG A 123 -0.72 23.07 6.19
C ARG A 123 -1.90 22.60 7.05
N THR A 124 -2.66 21.61 6.59
CA THR A 124 -3.88 21.12 7.26
C THR A 124 -3.66 19.83 8.05
N SER A 125 -2.44 19.32 8.15
CA SER A 125 -2.14 18.02 8.76
C SER A 125 -2.63 17.88 10.21
N ALA A 126 -2.63 18.95 10.99
CA ALA A 126 -3.11 18.91 12.37
C ALA A 126 -4.65 18.73 12.48
N GLU A 127 -5.39 19.20 11.48
CA GLU A 127 -6.86 19.08 11.44
C GLU A 127 -7.25 17.66 11.00
N HIS A 128 -6.54 17.09 10.02
CA HIS A 128 -6.81 15.75 9.50
C HIS A 128 -6.51 14.64 10.52
N ALA A 129 -5.50 14.79 11.38
CA ALA A 129 -5.14 13.79 12.37
C ALA A 129 -6.31 13.40 13.31
N ALA A 130 -7.15 14.36 13.69
CA ALA A 130 -8.28 14.11 14.58
C ALA A 130 -9.42 13.32 13.92
N ASP A 131 -9.59 13.44 12.60
CA ASP A 131 -10.63 12.74 11.84
C ASP A 131 -10.23 11.29 11.55
N HIS A 132 -8.94 11.03 11.35
CA HIS A 132 -8.43 9.71 10.98
C HIS A 132 -8.37 8.68 12.12
N GLU A 133 -8.35 9.09 13.37
CA GLU A 133 -8.37 8.17 14.53
C GLU A 133 -9.65 7.32 14.60
N ARG A 134 -10.71 7.71 13.88
CA ARG A 134 -12.04 7.07 13.95
C ARG A 134 -12.36 6.08 12.84
N GLU A 135 -11.58 6.02 11.77
CA GLU A 135 -11.89 5.19 10.61
C GLU A 135 -10.94 3.99 10.48
N SER A 136 -11.44 2.78 10.74
CA SER A 136 -10.72 1.57 10.36
C SER A 136 -11.04 1.22 8.90
N ALA A 137 -10.16 1.63 7.99
CA ALA A 137 -10.28 1.25 6.59
C ALA A 137 -10.17 -0.27 6.41
N PRO A 138 -10.93 -0.87 5.51
CA PRO A 138 -10.70 -2.23 5.09
C PRO A 138 -9.41 -2.32 4.27
N VAL A 139 -8.70 -3.44 4.39
CA VAL A 139 -7.54 -3.75 3.55
C VAL A 139 -8.05 -4.20 2.17
N TRP A 140 -7.59 -3.57 1.11
CA TRP A 140 -7.86 -3.97 -0.26
C TRP A 140 -6.83 -4.99 -0.72
N ILE A 141 -7.29 -6.14 -1.24
CA ILE A 141 -6.42 -7.24 -1.57
C ILE A 141 -6.65 -7.68 -3.01
N PRO A 142 -5.61 -7.71 -3.86
CA PRO A 142 -5.69 -8.34 -5.16
C PRO A 142 -5.82 -9.86 -5.01
N ARG A 143 -6.47 -10.51 -5.98
CA ARG A 143 -6.56 -11.97 -6.00
C ARG A 143 -5.19 -12.58 -6.31
N ASN A 144 -4.64 -13.41 -5.41
CA ASN A 144 -3.26 -13.86 -5.51
C ASN A 144 -3.07 -15.20 -6.23
N GLY A 145 -4.10 -16.00 -6.45
CA GLY A 145 -3.95 -17.27 -7.17
C GLY A 145 -4.82 -18.40 -6.63
N HIS A 146 -4.40 -19.65 -6.91
CA HIS A 146 -5.07 -20.86 -6.46
C HIS A 146 -4.06 -21.73 -5.71
N ASP A 147 -4.51 -22.41 -4.68
CA ASP A 147 -3.72 -23.40 -3.95
C ASP A 147 -3.52 -24.69 -4.79
N SER A 148 -2.84 -25.69 -4.20
CA SER A 148 -2.63 -27.01 -4.85
C SER A 148 -3.90 -27.79 -5.15
N HIS A 149 -5.05 -27.39 -4.58
CA HIS A 149 -6.37 -27.99 -4.79
C HIS A 149 -7.26 -27.17 -5.72
N GLY A 150 -6.71 -26.07 -6.30
CA GLY A 150 -7.45 -25.17 -7.15
C GLY A 150 -8.36 -24.18 -6.40
N ILE A 151 -8.25 -24.09 -5.07
CA ILE A 151 -9.02 -23.13 -4.27
C ILE A 151 -8.36 -21.76 -4.35
N PRO A 152 -9.11 -20.70 -4.73
CA PRO A 152 -8.55 -19.36 -4.77
C PRO A 152 -8.19 -18.87 -3.37
N TYR A 153 -7.03 -18.24 -3.26
CA TYR A 153 -6.59 -17.61 -2.02
C TYR A 153 -6.11 -16.18 -2.23
N VAL A 154 -6.10 -15.43 -1.16
CA VAL A 154 -5.49 -14.10 -1.05
C VAL A 154 -4.49 -14.11 0.09
N VAL A 155 -3.47 -13.27 0.03
CA VAL A 155 -2.56 -13.03 1.15
C VAL A 155 -2.99 -11.74 1.84
N LEU A 156 -3.36 -11.87 3.10
CA LEU A 156 -3.86 -10.78 3.93
C LEU A 156 -2.80 -10.36 4.93
N THR A 157 -2.50 -9.06 5.00
CA THR A 157 -1.58 -8.51 6.01
C THR A 157 -2.38 -7.88 7.15
N CYS A 158 -2.16 -8.36 8.36
CA CYS A 158 -2.77 -7.76 9.55
C CYS A 158 -2.19 -6.38 9.81
N THR A 159 -3.05 -5.36 9.92
CA THR A 159 -2.64 -3.97 10.17
C THR A 159 -2.08 -3.75 11.57
N GLU A 160 -2.35 -4.65 12.52
CA GLU A 160 -1.84 -4.52 13.90
C GLU A 160 -0.46 -5.15 14.09
N CYS A 161 -0.32 -6.44 13.75
CA CYS A 161 0.94 -7.17 13.97
C CYS A 161 1.86 -7.17 12.74
N LEU A 162 1.39 -6.68 11.59
CA LEU A 162 2.10 -6.60 10.30
C LEU A 162 2.57 -7.97 9.77
N ARG A 163 1.90 -9.06 10.19
CA ARG A 163 2.14 -10.41 9.68
C ARG A 163 1.14 -10.74 8.60
N SER A 164 1.63 -11.38 7.54
CA SER A 164 0.82 -11.83 6.42
C SER A 164 0.45 -13.30 6.58
N PHE A 165 -0.75 -13.66 6.14
CA PHE A 165 -1.25 -15.04 6.15
C PHE A 165 -2.17 -15.29 4.96
N PRO A 166 -2.19 -16.52 4.43
CA PRO A 166 -3.10 -16.87 3.35
C PRO A 166 -4.53 -17.02 3.89
N LEU A 167 -5.49 -16.57 3.09
CA LEU A 167 -6.91 -16.70 3.33
C LEU A 167 -7.56 -17.35 2.11
N SER A 168 -8.18 -18.53 2.29
CA SER A 168 -8.96 -19.18 1.24
C SER A 168 -10.25 -18.42 1.00
N VAL A 169 -10.55 -18.13 -0.26
CA VAL A 169 -11.72 -17.35 -0.66
C VAL A 169 -12.76 -18.29 -1.24
N MET A 170 -13.78 -18.58 -0.46
CA MET A 170 -14.86 -19.52 -0.84
C MET A 170 -16.16 -18.82 -1.29
N THR A 171 -16.22 -17.48 -1.29
CA THR A 171 -17.49 -16.76 -1.47
C THR A 171 -17.49 -15.83 -2.68
N ASP A 172 -18.67 -15.71 -3.30
CA ASP A 172 -18.96 -14.77 -4.39
C ASP A 172 -19.17 -13.31 -3.90
N ASP A 173 -19.02 -13.06 -2.59
CA ASP A 173 -19.21 -11.75 -1.98
C ASP A 173 -17.99 -10.81 -2.20
N LEU A 174 -17.67 -10.66 -3.44
CA LEU A 174 -16.63 -9.82 -3.99
C LEU A 174 -17.09 -8.36 -3.89
N GLN A 175 -16.24 -7.44 -3.49
CA GLN A 175 -16.52 -6.01 -3.29
C GLN A 175 -17.32 -5.65 -2.02
N LYS A 176 -17.57 -6.59 -1.13
CA LYS A 176 -18.11 -6.29 0.20
C LYS A 176 -17.01 -6.34 1.26
N ILE A 177 -17.18 -5.51 2.29
CA ILE A 177 -16.30 -5.58 3.46
C ILE A 177 -16.53 -6.92 4.16
N GLN A 178 -15.47 -7.69 4.28
CA GLN A 178 -15.42 -8.96 5.01
C GLN A 178 -14.52 -8.83 6.23
N GLU A 179 -14.64 -9.76 7.16
CA GLU A 179 -13.86 -9.77 8.39
C GLU A 179 -13.28 -11.17 8.64
N THR A 180 -12.04 -11.22 9.09
CA THR A 180 -11.38 -12.46 9.51
C THR A 180 -10.49 -12.21 10.73
N PRO A 181 -10.41 -13.17 11.68
CA PRO A 181 -9.44 -13.06 12.76
C PRO A 181 -8.02 -13.18 12.21
N CYS A 182 -7.09 -12.41 12.79
CA CYS A 182 -5.68 -12.58 12.49
C CYS A 182 -5.17 -13.91 13.08
N LEU A 183 -4.33 -14.63 12.34
CA LEU A 183 -3.75 -15.89 12.83
C LEU A 183 -2.65 -15.70 13.90
N PHE A 184 -2.17 -14.45 14.09
CA PHE A 184 -0.99 -14.16 14.92
C PHE A 184 -1.25 -13.22 16.09
N CYS A 185 -2.42 -12.58 16.16
CA CYS A 185 -2.79 -11.68 17.24
C CYS A 185 -4.32 -11.64 17.41
N PRO A 186 -4.85 -11.12 18.52
CA PRO A 186 -6.30 -11.12 18.78
C PRO A 186 -7.11 -10.12 17.93
N ASN A 187 -6.50 -9.50 16.92
CA ASN A 187 -7.17 -8.52 16.10
C ASN A 187 -8.01 -9.15 14.99
N THR A 188 -9.10 -8.49 14.61
CA THR A 188 -9.91 -8.81 13.43
C THR A 188 -9.50 -7.89 12.29
N VAL A 189 -9.24 -8.47 11.12
CA VAL A 189 -8.87 -7.74 9.92
C VAL A 189 -10.09 -7.59 9.02
N ARG A 190 -10.44 -6.35 8.68
CA ARG A 190 -11.46 -6.02 7.70
C ARG A 190 -10.81 -5.93 6.33
N TYR A 191 -11.40 -6.56 5.32
CA TYR A 191 -10.81 -6.59 3.98
C TYR A 191 -11.87 -6.56 2.89
N ILE A 192 -11.47 -6.14 1.69
CA ILE A 192 -12.25 -6.19 0.46
C ILE A 192 -11.38 -6.86 -0.60
N ILE A 193 -11.94 -7.81 -1.35
CA ILE A 193 -11.25 -8.44 -2.47
C ILE A 193 -11.56 -7.66 -3.74
N ASP A 194 -10.53 -7.11 -4.37
CA ASP A 194 -10.65 -6.40 -5.64
C ASP A 194 -10.25 -7.30 -6.79
N PHE A 195 -11.19 -7.50 -7.73
CA PHE A 195 -10.98 -8.29 -8.95
C PHE A 195 -10.54 -7.48 -10.15
N SER A 196 -10.73 -6.17 -10.13
CA SER A 196 -10.39 -5.31 -11.26
C SER A 196 -8.89 -5.28 -11.54
N LEU A 197 -8.08 -5.54 -10.53
CA LEU A 197 -6.61 -5.58 -10.62
C LEU A 197 -6.07 -6.90 -11.20
N SER A 198 -6.89 -7.95 -11.28
CA SER A 198 -6.48 -9.27 -11.80
C SER A 198 -6.39 -9.34 -13.34
N ILE A 199 -6.78 -8.30 -14.05
CA ILE A 199 -6.94 -8.34 -15.52
C ILE A 199 -5.78 -7.67 -16.27
N ALA A 200 -4.89 -6.97 -15.62
CA ALA A 200 -3.83 -6.21 -16.29
C ALA A 200 -2.44 -6.78 -16.03
N SER A 201 -2.09 -7.91 -16.62
CA SER A 201 -0.82 -8.19 -17.31
C SER A 201 -0.64 -9.68 -17.55
N PRO A 202 -0.47 -10.14 -18.79
CA PRO A 202 0.20 -11.40 -19.06
C PRO A 202 1.70 -11.18 -18.85
N ARG A 203 2.18 -11.24 -17.62
CA ARG A 203 3.61 -11.42 -17.41
C ARG A 203 3.95 -12.84 -17.80
N ARG A 204 4.91 -12.96 -18.73
CA ARG A 204 5.57 -14.19 -19.12
C ARG A 204 5.81 -15.04 -17.87
N GLU A 205 5.34 -16.26 -17.92
CA GLU A 205 5.74 -17.34 -17.03
C GLU A 205 7.26 -17.47 -17.07
N ALA A 206 7.93 -16.86 -16.10
CA ALA A 206 9.26 -17.27 -15.73
C ALA A 206 9.07 -18.46 -14.80
N GLU A 207 9.22 -19.67 -15.37
CA GLU A 207 9.38 -20.91 -14.62
C GLU A 207 10.45 -20.71 -13.55
N THR A 208 10.00 -20.53 -12.32
CA THR A 208 10.85 -20.78 -11.16
C THR A 208 10.13 -21.79 -10.30
N SER A 209 10.35 -23.05 -10.62
CA SER A 209 9.95 -24.19 -9.78
C SER A 209 10.75 -24.09 -8.47
N LEU A 210 10.15 -23.53 -7.45
CA LEU A 210 10.61 -23.71 -6.09
C LEU A 210 10.24 -25.12 -5.64
N ILE A 211 11.18 -26.05 -5.86
CA ILE A 211 11.09 -27.41 -5.32
C ILE A 211 11.29 -27.30 -3.79
N PHE A 212 10.20 -27.36 -3.05
CA PHE A 212 10.26 -27.56 -1.61
C PHE A 212 10.71 -28.98 -1.35
N HIS A 213 11.93 -29.15 -0.88
CA HIS A 213 12.40 -30.43 -0.34
C HIS A 213 11.97 -30.52 1.12
N PRO A 214 11.14 -31.52 1.52
CA PRO A 214 10.89 -31.77 2.93
C PRO A 214 12.17 -32.30 3.57
N ALA A 215 12.56 -31.71 4.70
CA ALA A 215 13.67 -32.16 5.51
C ALA A 215 13.46 -33.63 5.92
N ARG A 216 14.40 -34.50 5.56
CA ARG A 216 14.44 -35.92 6.02
C ARG A 216 14.68 -35.92 7.52
N GLN A 217 13.71 -36.44 8.28
CA GLN A 217 13.94 -36.87 9.66
C GLN A 217 14.93 -38.03 9.64
N THR A 218 16.14 -37.79 10.12
CA THR A 218 17.07 -38.86 10.45
C THR A 218 16.61 -39.50 11.75
N ALA A 219 16.05 -40.71 11.64
CA ALA A 219 15.83 -41.59 12.82
C ALA A 219 17.18 -42.04 13.33
N ALA A 220 17.54 -41.60 14.54
CA ALA A 220 18.63 -42.18 15.29
C ALA A 220 18.16 -43.55 15.83
N LYS A 221 18.81 -44.62 15.37
CA LYS A 221 18.82 -45.90 16.04
C LYS A 221 20.05 -45.92 16.94
N GLY A 222 19.83 -46.26 18.18
CA GLY A 222 20.84 -46.52 19.18
C GLY A 222 20.17 -46.84 20.50
#